data_146188891f60996ea822be1cffe53853
#
_entry.id   146188891f60996ea822be1cffe53853
#
_cell.length_a   1.000
_cell.length_b   1.000
_cell.length_c   1.000
_cell.angle_alpha   90.00
_cell.angle_beta   90.00
_cell.angle_gamma   90.00
#
_symmetry.space_group_name_H-M   'P 1'
#
loop_
_entity.id
_entity.type
_entity.pdbx_description
1 polymer ?
#
loop_
_entity_poly.entity_id
_entity_poly.type
_entity_poly.pdbx_seq_one_letter_code
_entity_poly.pdbx_strand_id
1 'polypeptide(L)'
;FKMSGSERNLKEVAGSAAQNEAQRERTLLLLRRYAENSMSYLTLERDKQWFFSESVEGVAGYALSGRDMVLCSDPICAPGDLGEFLEDLKKFAHRIHYRIIILFTLGKNLPIYRAAGFGFYKTGEEAVFDLESYNMSGGKAAKVRASVHQAARDGLTVREYAPRNGTLEEIERQFFEISDAWLKRKHTSLLKFAL
;
A
#
# COMPACT_ATOMS: atom_id res chain seq x y z
N PHE A 1 14.16 -32.05 14.31
CA PHE A 1 13.70 -30.67 14.54
C PHE A 1 12.24 -30.60 14.09
N LYS A 2 11.27 -30.62 15.01
CA LYS A 2 9.86 -30.41 14.69
C LYS A 2 9.63 -28.92 14.47
N MET A 3 9.32 -28.52 13.25
CA MET A 3 8.88 -27.15 12.95
C MET A 3 7.67 -26.79 13.80
N SER A 4 7.66 -25.60 14.37
CA SER A 4 6.51 -25.12 15.18
C SER A 4 5.26 -25.01 14.31
N GLY A 5 4.07 -25.14 14.93
CA GLY A 5 2.80 -25.04 14.20
C GLY A 5 2.62 -23.73 13.43
N SER A 6 3.29 -22.65 13.87
CA SER A 6 3.35 -21.33 13.23
C SER A 6 4.08 -21.35 11.88
N GLU A 7 5.19 -22.11 11.77
CA GLU A 7 5.98 -22.19 10.52
C GLU A 7 5.31 -23.06 9.45
N ARG A 8 4.47 -24.01 9.83
CA ARG A 8 3.66 -24.79 8.89
C ARG A 8 2.55 -23.97 8.26
N ASN A 9 1.86 -23.13 9.04
CA ASN A 9 0.83 -22.24 8.52
C ASN A 9 1.38 -21.18 7.55
N LEU A 10 2.63 -20.74 7.74
CA LEU A 10 3.30 -19.78 6.85
C LEU A 10 3.65 -20.39 5.48
N LYS A 11 3.95 -21.70 5.41
CA LYS A 11 4.24 -22.39 4.14
C LYS A 11 3.00 -22.69 3.30
N GLU A 12 1.84 -22.86 3.91
CA GLU A 12 0.56 -23.02 3.19
C GLU A 12 0.13 -21.74 2.45
N VAL A 13 0.65 -20.58 2.86
CA VAL A 13 0.32 -19.27 2.29
C VAL A 13 1.29 -18.87 1.17
N ALA A 14 2.47 -19.53 1.06
CA ALA A 14 3.45 -19.28 -0.01
C ALA A 14 3.16 -20.17 -1.22
N GLY A 15 2.36 -19.65 -2.17
CA GLY A 15 2.14 -20.30 -3.47
C GLY A 15 3.42 -20.41 -4.32
N SER A 16 3.37 -21.24 -5.36
CA SER A 16 4.44 -21.30 -6.37
C SER A 16 4.58 -19.95 -7.10
N ALA A 17 5.73 -19.69 -7.74
CA ALA A 17 5.95 -18.45 -8.49
C ALA A 17 4.86 -18.18 -9.55
N ALA A 18 4.37 -19.24 -10.22
CA ALA A 18 3.28 -19.13 -11.19
C ALA A 18 1.93 -18.76 -10.52
N GLN A 19 1.64 -19.29 -9.33
CA GLN A 19 0.45 -18.91 -8.57
C GLN A 19 0.52 -17.47 -8.09
N ASN A 20 1.71 -17.00 -7.68
CA ASN A 20 1.91 -15.62 -7.28
C ASN A 20 1.70 -14.65 -8.46
N GLU A 21 2.13 -15.00 -9.67
CA GLU A 21 1.90 -14.17 -10.85
C GLU A 21 0.41 -14.11 -11.22
N ALA A 22 -0.29 -15.23 -11.24
CA ALA A 22 -1.73 -15.27 -11.48
C ALA A 22 -2.53 -14.47 -10.43
N GLN A 23 -2.15 -14.55 -9.15
CA GLN A 23 -2.75 -13.76 -8.10
C GLN A 23 -2.45 -12.25 -8.26
N ARG A 24 -1.24 -11.92 -8.70
CA ARG A 24 -0.85 -10.54 -8.99
C ARG A 24 -1.67 -9.94 -10.14
N GLU A 25 -1.84 -10.68 -11.22
CA GLU A 25 -2.69 -10.25 -12.34
C GLU A 25 -4.14 -10.05 -11.91
N ARG A 26 -4.70 -11.01 -11.15
CA ARG A 26 -6.04 -10.90 -10.58
C ARG A 26 -6.16 -9.67 -9.69
N THR A 27 -5.18 -9.42 -8.83
CA THR A 27 -5.13 -8.24 -7.96
C THR A 27 -5.11 -6.96 -8.77
N LEU A 28 -4.33 -6.90 -9.85
CA LEU A 28 -4.25 -5.73 -10.73
C LEU A 28 -5.60 -5.44 -11.43
N LEU A 29 -6.33 -6.47 -11.84
CA LEU A 29 -7.66 -6.31 -12.43
C LEU A 29 -8.64 -5.74 -11.40
N LEU A 30 -8.63 -6.24 -10.17
CA LEU A 30 -9.48 -5.74 -9.08
C LEU A 30 -9.13 -4.30 -8.71
N LEU A 31 -7.84 -3.96 -8.65
CA LEU A 31 -7.37 -2.60 -8.45
C LEU A 31 -7.94 -1.63 -9.49
N ARG A 32 -7.83 -1.98 -10.76
CA ARG A 32 -8.34 -1.14 -11.86
C ARG A 32 -9.85 -0.94 -11.80
N ARG A 33 -10.57 -1.89 -11.24
CA ARG A 33 -12.04 -1.89 -11.20
C ARG A 33 -12.59 -1.20 -9.96
N TYR A 34 -11.96 -1.40 -8.80
CA TYR A 34 -12.54 -1.05 -7.51
C TYR A 34 -11.66 -0.16 -6.62
N ALA A 35 -10.41 0.10 -6.98
CA ALA A 35 -9.56 0.91 -6.11
C ALA A 35 -9.99 2.37 -6.11
N GLU A 36 -10.27 2.89 -4.93
CA GLU A 36 -10.62 4.30 -4.71
C GLU A 36 -9.58 5.01 -3.82
N ASN A 37 -8.77 4.24 -3.11
CA ASN A 37 -7.75 4.74 -2.21
C ASN A 37 -6.41 4.87 -2.95
N SER A 38 -5.74 6.01 -2.83
CA SER A 38 -4.42 6.25 -3.44
C SER A 38 -3.39 5.19 -3.01
N MET A 39 -3.50 4.70 -1.76
CA MET A 39 -2.60 3.69 -1.19
C MET A 39 -2.91 2.25 -1.66
N SER A 40 -4.00 2.02 -2.39
CA SER A 40 -4.39 0.68 -2.83
C SER A 40 -3.32 -0.02 -3.67
N TYR A 41 -2.49 0.73 -4.40
CA TYR A 41 -1.40 0.17 -5.20
C TYR A 41 -0.28 -0.46 -4.36
N LEU A 42 -0.15 -0.13 -3.06
CA LEU A 42 0.75 -0.83 -2.14
C LEU A 42 0.41 -2.32 -1.99
N THR A 43 -0.81 -2.72 -2.33
CA THR A 43 -1.23 -4.12 -2.41
C THR A 43 -0.40 -4.95 -3.39
N LEU A 44 0.24 -4.31 -4.39
CA LEU A 44 1.09 -4.97 -5.38
C LEU A 44 2.58 -5.03 -5.01
N GLU A 45 2.97 -4.49 -3.86
CA GLU A 45 4.36 -4.55 -3.39
C GLU A 45 4.83 -6.00 -3.19
N ARG A 46 6.13 -6.25 -3.40
CA ARG A 46 6.71 -7.59 -3.42
C ARG A 46 6.65 -8.33 -2.09
N ASP A 47 6.55 -7.61 -0.99
CA ASP A 47 6.47 -8.13 0.37
C ASP A 47 5.04 -8.46 0.81
N LYS A 48 4.04 -8.20 -0.03
CA LYS A 48 2.63 -8.44 0.27
C LYS A 48 2.19 -9.84 -0.13
N GLN A 49 1.34 -10.38 0.73
CA GLN A 49 0.51 -11.55 0.45
C GLN A 49 -0.92 -11.08 0.15
N TRP A 50 -1.70 -11.91 -0.51
CA TRP A 50 -3.06 -11.56 -0.88
C TRP A 50 -4.07 -12.50 -0.24
N PHE A 51 -5.10 -11.89 0.33
CA PHE A 51 -6.31 -12.57 0.73
C PHE A 51 -7.40 -12.22 -0.29
N PHE A 52 -8.00 -13.24 -0.88
CA PHE A 52 -9.19 -13.11 -1.73
C PHE A 52 -10.38 -13.62 -0.95
N SER A 53 -11.48 -12.85 -0.89
CA SER A 53 -12.71 -13.32 -0.25
C SER A 53 -13.34 -14.46 -1.06
N GLU A 54 -14.00 -15.37 -0.35
CA GLU A 54 -14.75 -16.47 -0.94
C GLU A 54 -16.21 -16.08 -1.24
N SER A 55 -16.73 -15.07 -0.52
CA SER A 55 -18.13 -14.64 -0.61
C SER A 55 -18.34 -13.53 -1.63
N VAL A 56 -17.36 -12.64 -1.80
CA VAL A 56 -17.46 -11.48 -2.69
C VAL A 56 -16.20 -11.31 -3.55
N GLU A 57 -16.36 -10.63 -4.68
CA GLU A 57 -15.21 -10.33 -5.55
C GLU A 57 -14.33 -9.24 -4.92
N GLY A 58 -13.17 -9.62 -4.42
CA GLY A 58 -12.28 -8.65 -3.78
C GLY A 58 -10.96 -9.24 -3.34
N VAL A 59 -10.03 -8.35 -2.98
CA VAL A 59 -8.69 -8.69 -2.51
C VAL A 59 -8.21 -7.72 -1.42
N ALA A 60 -7.43 -8.23 -0.47
CA ALA A 60 -6.66 -7.43 0.47
C ALA A 60 -5.19 -7.84 0.42
N GLY A 61 -4.30 -6.87 0.18
CA GLY A 61 -2.87 -7.07 0.31
C GLY A 61 -2.44 -6.88 1.76
N TYR A 62 -1.68 -7.81 2.30
CA TYR A 62 -1.23 -7.73 3.68
C TYR A 62 0.21 -8.20 3.85
N ALA A 63 0.83 -7.73 4.93
CA ALA A 63 2.07 -8.25 5.45
C ALA A 63 1.88 -8.74 6.89
N LEU A 64 2.66 -9.72 7.31
CA LEU A 64 2.63 -10.23 8.68
C LEU A 64 3.76 -9.61 9.49
N SER A 65 3.44 -9.02 10.64
CA SER A 65 4.40 -8.41 11.56
C SER A 65 4.07 -8.77 13.00
N GLY A 66 4.92 -9.55 13.64
CA GLY A 66 4.66 -10.06 15.00
C GLY A 66 3.37 -10.90 15.05
N ARG A 67 2.34 -10.39 15.69
CA ARG A 67 1.00 -11.01 15.77
C ARG A 67 -0.05 -10.26 14.96
N ASP A 68 0.38 -9.37 14.10
CA ASP A 68 -0.50 -8.50 13.35
C ASP A 68 -0.42 -8.81 11.84
N MET A 69 -1.59 -8.87 11.23
CA MET A 69 -1.83 -8.88 9.81
C MET A 69 -2.11 -7.43 9.40
N VAL A 70 -1.15 -6.80 8.74
CA VAL A 70 -1.18 -5.37 8.42
C VAL A 70 -1.55 -5.18 6.96
N LEU A 71 -2.67 -4.50 6.71
CA LEU A 71 -3.11 -4.04 5.41
C LEU A 71 -2.69 -2.58 5.22
N CYS A 72 -2.26 -2.21 4.02
CA CYS A 72 -1.82 -0.85 3.69
C CYS A 72 -2.89 0.00 2.99
N SER A 73 -4.11 -0.50 2.86
CA SER A 73 -5.27 0.25 2.35
C SER A 73 -6.56 -0.45 2.74
N ASP A 74 -7.69 0.16 2.40
CA ASP A 74 -8.97 -0.55 2.40
C ASP A 74 -8.90 -1.81 1.52
N PRO A 75 -9.62 -2.89 1.85
CA PRO A 75 -9.86 -4.00 0.92
C PRO A 75 -10.41 -3.49 -0.41
N ILE A 76 -9.99 -4.11 -1.48
CA ILE A 76 -10.34 -3.73 -2.86
C ILE A 76 -11.49 -4.63 -3.31
N CYS A 77 -12.70 -4.12 -3.23
CA CYS A 77 -13.95 -4.80 -3.61
C CYS A 77 -14.99 -3.76 -4.03
N ALA A 78 -16.13 -4.21 -4.53
CA ALA A 78 -17.25 -3.27 -4.80
C ALA A 78 -17.68 -2.57 -3.49
N PRO A 79 -18.08 -1.28 -3.54
CA PRO A 79 -18.38 -0.50 -2.33
C PRO A 79 -19.42 -1.12 -1.41
N GLY A 80 -20.41 -1.84 -1.98
CA GLY A 80 -21.45 -2.55 -1.21
C GLY A 80 -20.97 -3.81 -0.51
N ASP A 81 -19.84 -4.36 -0.93
CA ASP A 81 -19.35 -5.68 -0.50
C ASP A 81 -18.35 -5.59 0.66
N LEU A 82 -17.90 -4.38 1.03
CA LEU A 82 -16.86 -4.19 2.04
C LEU A 82 -17.21 -4.86 3.38
N GLY A 83 -18.46 -4.79 3.82
CA GLY A 83 -18.88 -5.41 5.07
C GLY A 83 -18.72 -6.94 5.06
N GLU A 84 -19.17 -7.59 4.00
CA GLU A 84 -19.04 -9.04 3.82
C GLU A 84 -17.59 -9.48 3.64
N PHE A 85 -16.81 -8.69 2.87
CA PHE A 85 -15.36 -8.90 2.74
C PHE A 85 -14.66 -8.89 4.10
N LEU A 86 -14.99 -7.93 4.97
CA LEU A 86 -14.39 -7.82 6.30
C LEU A 86 -14.73 -9.01 7.20
N GLU A 87 -15.94 -9.58 7.09
CA GLU A 87 -16.27 -10.80 7.83
C GLU A 87 -15.43 -11.99 7.38
N ASP A 88 -15.21 -12.17 6.09
CA ASP A 88 -14.33 -13.22 5.58
C ASP A 88 -12.87 -13.03 5.98
N LEU A 89 -12.39 -11.78 5.91
CA LEU A 89 -11.05 -11.42 6.34
C LEU A 89 -10.84 -11.71 7.83
N LYS A 90 -11.84 -11.43 8.68
CA LYS A 90 -11.80 -11.74 10.12
C LYS A 90 -11.72 -13.23 10.37
N LYS A 91 -12.53 -14.03 9.67
CA LYS A 91 -12.49 -15.51 9.75
C LYS A 91 -11.10 -16.03 9.36
N PHE A 92 -10.54 -15.50 8.25
CA PHE A 92 -9.20 -15.86 7.80
C PHE A 92 -8.13 -15.50 8.84
N ALA A 93 -8.10 -14.27 9.30
CA ALA A 93 -7.13 -13.81 10.29
C ALA A 93 -7.22 -14.60 11.62
N HIS A 94 -8.43 -14.91 12.08
CA HIS A 94 -8.65 -15.76 13.25
C HIS A 94 -8.09 -17.18 13.04
N ARG A 95 -8.31 -17.77 11.87
CA ARG A 95 -7.79 -19.12 11.52
C ARG A 95 -6.26 -19.19 11.56
N ILE A 96 -5.59 -18.11 11.15
CA ILE A 96 -4.11 -18.04 11.18
C ILE A 96 -3.56 -17.42 12.47
N HIS A 97 -4.44 -17.09 13.44
CA HIS A 97 -4.10 -16.52 14.75
C HIS A 97 -3.43 -15.14 14.69
N TYR A 98 -3.86 -14.25 13.78
CA TYR A 98 -3.39 -12.88 13.68
C TYR A 98 -4.50 -11.88 13.99
N ARG A 99 -4.10 -10.70 14.50
CA ARG A 99 -4.96 -9.53 14.64
C ARG A 99 -4.89 -8.73 13.35
N ILE A 100 -5.97 -8.07 12.98
CA ILE A 100 -6.02 -7.24 11.78
C ILE A 100 -5.73 -5.78 12.15
N ILE A 101 -4.81 -5.17 11.43
CA ILE A 101 -4.55 -3.73 11.42
C ILE A 101 -4.73 -3.25 9.98
N ILE A 102 -5.56 -2.23 9.77
CA ILE A 102 -5.77 -1.64 8.45
C ILE A 102 -5.33 -0.18 8.51
N LEU A 103 -4.35 0.17 7.69
CA LEU A 103 -3.79 1.51 7.61
C LEU A 103 -4.42 2.28 6.45
N PHE A 104 -4.39 3.62 6.54
CA PHE A 104 -4.77 4.52 5.44
C PHE A 104 -6.19 4.30 4.91
N THR A 105 -7.14 3.96 5.80
CA THR A 105 -8.54 3.76 5.42
C THR A 105 -9.22 5.07 5.04
N LEU A 106 -10.10 5.02 4.04
CA LEU A 106 -10.91 6.18 3.66
C LEU A 106 -11.97 6.50 4.73
N GLY A 107 -12.12 7.77 5.06
CA GLY A 107 -13.07 8.23 6.08
C GLY A 107 -14.51 7.79 5.82
N LYS A 108 -14.92 7.68 4.55
CA LYS A 108 -16.26 7.20 4.15
C LYS A 108 -16.54 5.75 4.56
N ASN A 109 -15.52 4.92 4.73
CA ASN A 109 -15.63 3.51 5.08
C ASN A 109 -15.70 3.27 6.59
N LEU A 110 -15.42 4.27 7.44
CA LEU A 110 -15.41 4.13 8.88
C LEU A 110 -16.72 3.58 9.49
N PRO A 111 -17.93 3.94 9.01
CA PRO A 111 -19.16 3.32 9.52
C PRO A 111 -19.21 1.81 9.31
N ILE A 112 -18.70 1.31 8.17
CA ILE A 112 -18.68 -0.12 7.83
C ILE A 112 -17.67 -0.83 8.73
N TYR A 113 -16.48 -0.28 8.92
CA TYR A 113 -15.50 -0.83 9.85
C TYR A 113 -16.01 -0.89 11.28
N ARG A 114 -16.71 0.16 11.73
CA ARG A 114 -17.33 0.18 13.06
C ARG A 114 -18.38 -0.92 13.21
N ALA A 115 -19.24 -1.10 12.22
CA ALA A 115 -20.23 -2.17 12.20
C ALA A 115 -19.59 -3.56 12.23
N ALA A 116 -18.44 -3.73 11.56
CA ALA A 116 -17.65 -4.96 11.59
C ALA A 116 -16.83 -5.14 12.89
N GLY A 117 -16.94 -4.24 13.87
CA GLY A 117 -16.30 -4.35 15.18
C GLY A 117 -14.87 -3.80 15.25
N PHE A 118 -14.41 -3.03 14.27
CA PHE A 118 -13.11 -2.37 14.32
C PHE A 118 -13.17 -1.08 15.13
N GLY A 119 -12.15 -0.87 15.98
CA GLY A 119 -11.81 0.45 16.50
C GLY A 119 -10.97 1.21 15.47
N PHE A 120 -10.99 2.55 15.52
CA PHE A 120 -10.17 3.37 14.63
C PHE A 120 -9.57 4.56 15.35
N TYR A 121 -8.50 5.05 14.76
CA TYR A 121 -7.68 6.08 15.34
C TYR A 121 -7.11 6.94 14.19
N LYS A 122 -7.28 8.25 14.26
CA LYS A 122 -6.77 9.17 13.25
C LYS A 122 -5.28 9.38 13.46
N THR A 123 -4.46 8.97 12.51
CA THR A 123 -3.00 9.11 12.53
C THR A 123 -2.50 10.32 11.75
N GLY A 124 -3.28 10.84 10.80
CA GLY A 124 -2.88 11.96 9.95
C GLY A 124 -3.95 12.36 8.95
N GLU A 125 -3.54 13.16 8.00
CA GLU A 125 -4.33 13.62 6.87
C GLU A 125 -3.50 13.49 5.59
N GLU A 126 -4.16 13.13 4.50
CA GLU A 126 -3.54 13.07 3.18
C GLU A 126 -3.93 14.31 2.37
N ALA A 127 -2.96 14.90 1.68
CA ALA A 127 -3.22 16.00 0.76
C ALA A 127 -3.73 15.44 -0.57
N VAL A 128 -4.94 15.84 -0.95
CA VAL A 128 -5.56 15.44 -2.22
C VAL A 128 -5.59 16.61 -3.17
N PHE A 129 -5.12 16.41 -4.41
CA PHE A 129 -5.15 17.40 -5.48
C PHE A 129 -6.11 16.94 -6.59
N ASP A 130 -7.06 17.79 -6.91
CA ASP A 130 -7.85 17.63 -8.12
C ASP A 130 -7.04 18.09 -9.32
N LEU A 131 -6.55 17.15 -10.11
CA LEU A 131 -5.65 17.44 -11.22
C LEU A 131 -6.35 18.17 -12.39
N GLU A 132 -7.68 18.07 -12.52
CA GLU A 132 -8.44 18.74 -13.57
C GLU A 132 -8.50 20.26 -13.30
N SER A 133 -8.62 20.65 -12.03
CA SER A 133 -8.70 22.04 -11.61
C SER A 133 -7.37 22.61 -11.11
N TYR A 134 -6.36 21.75 -10.86
CA TYR A 134 -5.09 22.18 -10.30
C TYR A 134 -4.32 23.08 -11.26
N ASN A 135 -3.95 24.24 -10.77
CA ASN A 135 -3.06 25.18 -11.48
C ASN A 135 -2.16 25.93 -10.48
N MET A 136 -1.09 26.49 -11.00
CA MET A 136 -0.14 27.25 -10.17
C MET A 136 -0.44 28.74 -10.11
N SER A 137 -1.63 29.20 -10.48
CA SER A 137 -2.00 30.63 -10.44
C SER A 137 -2.42 31.06 -9.02
N GLY A 138 -2.52 32.37 -8.82
CA GLY A 138 -3.00 32.98 -7.57
C GLY A 138 -2.02 32.92 -6.39
N GLY A 139 -2.44 33.52 -5.27
CA GLY A 139 -1.62 33.67 -4.07
C GLY A 139 -1.31 32.37 -3.35
N LYS A 140 -2.25 31.39 -3.34
CA LYS A 140 -2.05 30.09 -2.68
C LYS A 140 -0.88 29.31 -3.26
N ALA A 141 -0.63 29.44 -4.56
CA ALA A 141 0.49 28.78 -5.23
C ALA A 141 1.80 29.57 -5.24
N ALA A 142 1.85 30.75 -4.64
CA ALA A 142 3.02 31.63 -4.68
C ALA A 142 4.30 30.95 -4.17
N LYS A 143 4.21 30.20 -3.05
CA LYS A 143 5.36 29.46 -2.50
C LYS A 143 5.84 28.37 -3.45
N VAL A 144 4.93 27.65 -4.10
CA VAL A 144 5.28 26.59 -5.07
C VAL A 144 6.02 27.21 -6.25
N ARG A 145 5.49 28.29 -6.83
CA ARG A 145 6.17 29.01 -7.93
C ARG A 145 7.56 29.50 -7.52
N ALA A 146 7.68 30.10 -6.34
CA ALA A 146 8.98 30.58 -5.83
C ALA A 146 9.98 29.41 -5.70
N SER A 147 9.55 28.24 -5.19
CA SER A 147 10.40 27.05 -5.08
C SER A 147 10.81 26.52 -6.46
N VAL A 148 9.90 26.48 -7.43
CA VAL A 148 10.22 26.09 -8.83
C VAL A 148 11.26 27.02 -9.45
N HIS A 149 11.08 28.33 -9.29
CA HIS A 149 12.04 29.31 -9.80
C HIS A 149 13.41 29.20 -9.09
N GLN A 150 13.42 28.92 -7.80
CA GLN A 150 14.67 28.71 -7.07
C GLN A 150 15.37 27.45 -7.57
N ALA A 151 14.66 26.33 -7.68
CA ALA A 151 15.22 25.08 -8.20
C ALA A 151 15.84 25.26 -9.60
N ALA A 152 15.15 25.99 -10.48
CA ALA A 152 15.68 26.30 -11.81
C ALA A 152 16.97 27.15 -11.76
N ARG A 153 17.04 28.16 -10.86
CA ARG A 153 18.28 28.94 -10.66
C ARG A 153 19.43 28.09 -10.11
N ASP A 154 19.10 27.11 -9.26
CA ASP A 154 20.09 26.20 -8.68
C ASP A 154 20.50 25.07 -9.66
N GLY A 155 20.01 25.12 -10.90
CA GLY A 155 20.34 24.15 -11.96
C GLY A 155 19.69 22.78 -11.81
N LEU A 156 18.66 22.66 -10.96
CA LEU A 156 17.94 21.40 -10.79
C LEU A 156 17.06 21.11 -12.02
N THR A 157 17.09 19.87 -12.47
CA THR A 157 16.26 19.36 -13.56
C THR A 157 15.43 18.18 -13.09
N VAL A 158 14.23 18.03 -13.66
CA VAL A 158 13.35 16.88 -13.41
C VAL A 158 13.36 15.99 -14.65
N ARG A 159 13.56 14.69 -14.45
CA ARG A 159 13.47 13.68 -15.50
C ARG A 159 12.54 12.58 -15.06
N GLU A 160 11.74 12.05 -15.97
CA GLU A 160 10.95 10.87 -15.73
C GLU A 160 11.87 9.64 -15.71
N TYR A 161 11.74 8.83 -14.64
CA TYR A 161 12.34 7.51 -14.57
C TYR A 161 11.32 6.48 -15.07
N ALA A 162 11.56 5.90 -16.24
CA ALA A 162 10.66 4.94 -16.89
C ALA A 162 11.34 3.57 -17.04
N PRO A 163 11.32 2.71 -16.00
CA PRO A 163 12.02 1.41 -16.01
C PRO A 163 11.48 0.42 -17.06
N ARG A 164 10.33 0.69 -17.66
CA ARG A 164 9.78 -0.12 -18.77
C ARG A 164 10.69 -0.20 -20.00
N ASN A 165 11.58 0.76 -20.16
CA ASN A 165 12.53 0.85 -21.28
C ASN A 165 13.90 0.23 -20.96
N GLY A 166 13.99 -0.55 -19.92
CA GLY A 166 15.21 -1.14 -19.37
C GLY A 166 15.62 -0.49 -18.05
N THR A 167 16.13 -1.29 -17.14
CA THR A 167 16.70 -0.81 -15.88
C THR A 167 17.94 0.02 -16.16
N LEU A 168 17.96 1.22 -15.66
CA LEU A 168 19.15 2.06 -15.62
C LEU A 168 19.87 1.77 -14.29
N GLU A 169 20.62 0.69 -14.22
CA GLU A 169 21.31 0.20 -13.01
C GLU A 169 22.05 1.31 -12.25
N GLU A 170 22.67 2.23 -12.98
CA GLU A 170 23.37 3.38 -12.40
C GLU A 170 22.41 4.34 -11.68
N ILE A 171 21.22 4.60 -12.22
CA ILE A 171 20.23 5.46 -11.59
C ILE A 171 19.63 4.78 -10.36
N GLU A 172 19.35 3.49 -10.44
CA GLU A 172 18.84 2.73 -9.30
C GLU A 172 19.87 2.67 -8.17
N ARG A 173 21.14 2.47 -8.49
CA ARG A 173 22.23 2.55 -7.50
C ARG A 173 22.26 3.90 -6.80
N GLN A 174 22.12 5.01 -7.54
CA GLN A 174 22.05 6.35 -6.95
C GLN A 174 20.81 6.53 -6.07
N PHE A 175 19.66 5.97 -6.42
CA PHE A 175 18.47 6.00 -5.55
C PHE A 175 18.72 5.27 -4.23
N PHE A 176 19.37 4.12 -4.26
CA PHE A 176 19.74 3.40 -3.04
C PHE A 176 20.72 4.18 -2.19
N GLU A 177 21.75 4.77 -2.79
CA GLU A 177 22.75 5.58 -2.07
C GLU A 177 22.12 6.80 -1.37
N ILE A 178 21.23 7.50 -2.06
CA ILE A 178 20.49 8.65 -1.51
C ILE A 178 19.61 8.20 -0.35
N SER A 179 18.87 7.11 -0.53
CA SER A 179 17.98 6.56 0.50
C SER A 179 18.76 6.14 1.74
N ASP A 180 19.87 5.43 1.58
CA ASP A 180 20.73 4.99 2.68
C ASP A 180 21.33 6.18 3.44
N ALA A 181 21.83 7.18 2.72
CA ALA A 181 22.36 8.40 3.32
C ALA A 181 21.29 9.15 4.11
N TRP A 182 20.06 9.20 3.60
CA TRP A 182 18.92 9.84 4.29
C TRP A 182 18.54 9.09 5.56
N LEU A 183 18.42 7.75 5.50
CA LEU A 183 18.09 6.90 6.65
C LEU A 183 19.12 7.04 7.76
N LYS A 184 20.41 7.01 7.41
CA LYS A 184 21.52 7.21 8.36
C LYS A 184 21.41 8.57 9.05
N ARG A 185 21.17 9.63 8.28
CA ARG A 185 21.01 10.99 8.83
C ARG A 185 19.80 11.14 9.74
N LYS A 186 18.73 10.42 9.47
CA LYS A 186 17.49 10.43 10.27
C LYS A 186 17.51 9.45 11.44
N HIS A 187 18.57 8.64 11.59
CA HIS A 187 18.64 7.59 12.61
C HIS A 187 17.41 6.66 12.59
N THR A 188 16.96 6.31 11.41
CA THR A 188 15.77 5.45 11.21
C THR A 188 16.10 4.30 10.24
N SER A 189 15.21 3.34 10.17
CA SER A 189 15.28 2.23 9.22
C SER A 189 14.08 2.27 8.27
N LEU A 190 14.20 1.60 7.13
CA LEU A 190 13.08 1.39 6.20
C LEU A 190 11.89 0.75 6.91
N LEU A 191 10.73 1.32 6.71
CA LEU A 191 9.45 0.74 7.13
C LEU A 191 9.10 -0.37 6.14
N LYS A 192 9.46 -1.61 6.47
CA LYS A 192 9.35 -2.77 5.57
C LYS A 192 7.94 -3.10 5.08
N PHE A 193 6.90 -2.46 5.61
CA PHE A 193 5.52 -2.75 5.23
C PHE A 193 4.85 -1.62 4.41
N ALA A 194 5.52 -0.48 4.25
CA ALA A 194 4.96 0.69 3.59
C ALA A 194 5.86 1.26 2.47
N LEU A 195 6.91 0.51 2.08
CA LEU A 195 7.84 0.91 1.02
C LEU A 195 8.19 -0.28 0.14
#